data_71fe27da887f7bb08d0f640cc258d0e2
#
_entry.id   71fe27da887f7bb08d0f640cc258d0e2
#
_cell.length_a   1.000
_cell.length_b   1.000
_cell.length_c   1.000
_cell.angle_alpha   90.00
_cell.angle_beta   90.00
_cell.angle_gamma   90.00
#
_symmetry.space_group_name_H-M   'P 1'
#
loop_
_entity.id
_entity.type
_entity.pdbx_description
1 polymer ?
#
loop_
_entity_poly.entity_id
_entity_poly.type
_entity_poly.pdbx_seq_one_letter_code
_entity_poly.pdbx_strand_id
1 'polypeptide(L)'
;MKKTYYLFNPGRLQRRDNTLKFTPCNDEGEELEPRFLPVENVGELYCFGALEANSALYNFLGQEQIPVHFFDYYENYTGSFMPREALISGKMLIAQVKCQQNKKKRIDLAQLILDGASYNMVKNLKYYNTRGKDLEPIIGIIENLASKISGTTAIDELMGI
;
A
#
# COMPACT_ATOMS: atom_id res chain seq x y z
N MET A 1 13.80 3.61 -10.97
CA MET A 1 12.84 3.42 -9.85
C MET A 1 11.55 2.87 -10.43
N LYS A 2 11.07 1.72 -9.95
CA LYS A 2 9.80 1.13 -10.41
C LYS A 2 8.62 2.03 -10.00
N LYS A 3 7.59 2.11 -10.86
CA LYS A 3 6.40 2.96 -10.68
C LYS A 3 5.13 2.13 -10.62
N THR A 4 4.13 2.62 -9.91
CA THR A 4 2.76 2.11 -9.95
C THR A 4 2.05 2.67 -11.18
N TYR A 5 1.34 1.82 -11.90
CA TYR A 5 0.53 2.19 -13.06
C TYR A 5 -0.95 1.91 -12.79
N TYR A 6 -1.79 2.87 -13.15
CA TYR A 6 -3.25 2.83 -12.99
C TYR A 6 -3.90 2.71 -14.36
N LEU A 7 -4.68 1.66 -14.56
CA LEU A 7 -5.42 1.36 -15.80
C LEU A 7 -6.91 1.57 -15.53
N PHE A 8 -7.39 2.76 -15.82
CA PHE A 8 -8.80 3.14 -15.58
C PHE A 8 -9.74 2.64 -16.68
N ASN A 9 -9.27 2.65 -17.93
CA ASN A 9 -10.09 2.20 -19.05
C ASN A 9 -10.11 0.68 -19.14
N PRO A 10 -11.23 0.08 -19.60
CA PRO A 10 -11.21 -1.30 -20.07
C PRO A 10 -10.21 -1.46 -21.21
N GLY A 11 -9.67 -2.67 -21.37
CA GLY A 11 -8.70 -2.88 -22.44
C GLY A 11 -7.97 -4.20 -22.33
N ARG A 12 -7.06 -4.39 -23.28
CA ARG A 12 -6.25 -5.61 -23.41
C ARG A 12 -4.81 -5.36 -23.00
N LEU A 13 -4.29 -6.18 -22.08
CA LEU A 13 -2.89 -6.17 -21.65
C LEU A 13 -2.17 -7.39 -22.23
N GLN A 14 -1.07 -7.13 -22.92
CA GLN A 14 -0.28 -8.15 -23.61
C GLN A 14 1.22 -7.96 -23.34
N ARG A 15 1.97 -9.05 -23.36
CA ARG A 15 3.43 -8.98 -23.41
C ARG A 15 3.89 -8.74 -24.86
N ARG A 16 4.82 -7.82 -25.03
CA ARG A 16 5.58 -7.64 -26.25
C ARG A 16 7.06 -7.53 -25.89
N ASP A 17 7.79 -8.62 -26.08
CA ASP A 17 9.19 -8.75 -25.65
C ASP A 17 9.37 -8.42 -24.15
N ASN A 18 10.14 -7.41 -23.81
CA ASN A 18 10.35 -6.93 -22.44
C ASN A 18 9.46 -5.71 -22.07
N THR A 19 8.31 -5.60 -22.74
CA THR A 19 7.37 -4.47 -22.59
C THR A 19 5.95 -4.98 -22.42
N LEU A 20 5.16 -4.33 -21.58
CA LEU A 20 3.72 -4.51 -21.50
C LEU A 20 3.05 -3.55 -22.47
N LYS A 21 2.26 -4.10 -23.41
CA LYS A 21 1.40 -3.34 -24.29
C LYS A 21 -0.01 -3.32 -23.70
N PHE A 22 -0.49 -2.16 -23.29
CA PHE A 22 -1.87 -1.94 -22.91
C PHE A 22 -2.61 -1.22 -24.02
N THR A 23 -3.64 -1.86 -24.57
CA THR A 23 -4.54 -1.29 -25.57
C THR A 23 -5.86 -0.97 -24.89
N PRO A 24 -6.12 0.30 -24.51
CA PRO A 24 -7.39 0.66 -23.90
C PRO A 24 -8.52 0.61 -24.94
N CYS A 25 -9.75 0.42 -24.46
CA CYS A 25 -10.95 0.53 -25.26
C CYS A 25 -11.80 1.70 -24.77
N ASN A 26 -12.58 2.31 -25.68
CA ASN A 26 -13.61 3.28 -25.33
C ASN A 26 -14.90 2.56 -24.89
N ASP A 27 -15.94 3.33 -24.51
CA ASP A 27 -17.24 2.78 -24.08
C ASP A 27 -17.99 2.05 -25.21
N GLU A 28 -17.64 2.29 -26.46
CA GLU A 28 -18.20 1.63 -27.65
C GLU A 28 -17.44 0.34 -27.99
N GLY A 29 -16.36 0.02 -27.25
CA GLY A 29 -15.54 -1.17 -27.44
C GLY A 29 -14.46 -1.03 -28.52
N GLU A 30 -14.23 0.17 -29.04
CA GLU A 30 -13.19 0.43 -30.03
C GLU A 30 -11.81 0.54 -29.35
N GLU A 31 -10.81 -0.08 -29.97
CA GLU A 31 -9.42 0.01 -29.49
C GLU A 31 -8.86 1.42 -29.71
N LEU A 32 -8.27 1.98 -28.63
CA LEU A 32 -7.56 3.24 -28.64
C LEU A 32 -6.05 3.03 -28.87
N GLU A 33 -5.30 4.14 -28.93
CA GLU A 33 -3.84 4.07 -29.08
C GLU A 33 -3.21 3.26 -27.94
N PRO A 34 -2.36 2.26 -28.28
CA PRO A 34 -1.73 1.43 -27.27
C PRO A 34 -0.64 2.19 -26.50
N ARG A 35 -0.56 1.91 -25.21
CA ARG A 35 0.52 2.38 -24.32
C ARG A 35 1.53 1.27 -24.10
N PHE A 36 2.80 1.62 -24.15
CA PHE A 36 3.90 0.69 -23.92
C PHE A 36 4.57 1.00 -22.59
N LEU A 37 4.65 -0.01 -21.72
CA LEU A 37 5.22 0.09 -20.38
C LEU A 37 6.44 -0.83 -20.32
N PRO A 38 7.67 -0.31 -20.35
CA PRO A 38 8.87 -1.12 -20.16
C PRO A 38 8.81 -1.81 -18.80
N VAL A 39 8.96 -3.14 -18.77
CA VAL A 39 8.75 -3.98 -17.58
C VAL A 39 9.64 -3.56 -16.41
N GLU A 40 10.87 -3.17 -16.67
CA GLU A 40 11.82 -2.69 -15.67
C GLU A 40 11.33 -1.44 -14.89
N ASN A 41 10.40 -0.68 -15.47
CA ASN A 41 9.83 0.51 -14.85
C ASN A 41 8.53 0.21 -14.10
N VAL A 42 7.96 -0.99 -14.26
CA VAL A 42 6.68 -1.37 -13.62
C VAL A 42 6.93 -1.98 -12.26
N GLY A 43 6.38 -1.38 -11.23
CA GLY A 43 6.35 -1.91 -9.87
C GLY A 43 5.10 -2.75 -9.62
N GLU A 44 3.96 -2.21 -9.96
CA GLU A 44 2.65 -2.83 -9.77
C GLU A 44 1.62 -2.21 -10.72
N LEU A 45 0.51 -2.92 -10.95
CA LEU A 45 -0.59 -2.52 -11.80
C LEU A 45 -1.90 -2.48 -11.00
N TYR A 46 -2.65 -1.40 -11.13
CA TYR A 46 -3.99 -1.21 -10.57
C TYR A 46 -4.99 -1.13 -11.72
N CYS A 47 -5.90 -2.09 -11.81
CA CYS A 47 -6.85 -2.21 -12.92
C CYS A 47 -8.26 -1.89 -12.42
N PHE A 48 -8.80 -0.75 -12.81
CA PHE A 48 -10.15 -0.27 -12.48
C PHE A 48 -11.15 -0.57 -13.59
N GLY A 49 -10.68 -0.78 -14.81
CA GLY A 49 -11.49 -1.21 -15.94
C GLY A 49 -11.42 -2.73 -16.19
N ALA A 50 -12.34 -3.24 -16.97
CA ALA A 50 -12.31 -4.64 -17.41
C ALA A 50 -11.02 -4.93 -18.18
N LEU A 51 -10.21 -5.89 -17.66
CA LEU A 51 -8.92 -6.24 -18.25
C LEU A 51 -8.96 -7.59 -18.95
N GLU A 52 -8.70 -7.59 -20.25
CA GLU A 52 -8.44 -8.81 -21.00
C GLU A 52 -6.95 -9.15 -20.97
N ALA A 53 -6.62 -10.32 -20.44
CA ALA A 53 -5.26 -10.82 -20.35
C ALA A 53 -5.24 -12.36 -20.36
N ASN A 54 -4.15 -12.95 -20.83
CA ASN A 54 -4.00 -14.40 -20.84
C ASN A 54 -3.01 -14.91 -19.77
N SER A 55 -3.05 -16.22 -19.51
CA SER A 55 -2.20 -16.86 -18.50
C SER A 55 -0.70 -16.71 -18.77
N ALA A 56 -0.30 -16.64 -20.06
CA ALA A 56 1.10 -16.43 -20.42
C ALA A 56 1.62 -15.06 -19.95
N LEU A 57 0.78 -14.02 -20.01
CA LEU A 57 1.09 -12.72 -19.44
C LEU A 57 1.25 -12.80 -17.92
N TYR A 58 0.34 -13.45 -17.20
CA TYR A 58 0.45 -13.59 -15.74
C TYR A 58 1.68 -14.39 -15.31
N ASN A 59 2.05 -15.43 -16.08
CA ASN A 59 3.29 -16.14 -15.84
C ASN A 59 4.52 -15.22 -15.99
N PHE A 60 4.51 -14.35 -16.99
CA PHE A 60 5.57 -13.36 -17.17
C PHE A 60 5.59 -12.31 -16.05
N LEU A 61 4.44 -11.76 -15.67
CA LEU A 61 4.34 -10.83 -14.53
C LEU A 61 4.81 -11.48 -13.23
N GLY A 62 4.51 -12.78 -13.05
CA GLY A 62 5.00 -13.57 -11.92
C GLY A 62 6.53 -13.68 -11.88
N GLN A 63 7.17 -13.89 -13.02
CA GLN A 63 8.65 -13.92 -13.14
C GLN A 63 9.28 -12.55 -12.84
N GLU A 64 8.65 -11.48 -13.31
CA GLU A 64 9.11 -10.09 -13.09
C GLU A 64 8.74 -9.52 -11.73
N GLN A 65 8.03 -10.32 -10.88
CA GLN A 65 7.57 -9.92 -9.55
C GLN A 65 6.67 -8.68 -9.58
N ILE A 66 5.76 -8.61 -10.56
CA ILE A 66 4.82 -7.52 -10.74
C ILE A 66 3.42 -7.96 -10.29
N PRO A 67 2.90 -7.47 -9.17
CA PRO A 67 1.53 -7.71 -8.75
C PRO A 67 0.52 -6.93 -9.62
N VAL A 68 -0.70 -7.48 -9.72
CA VAL A 68 -1.82 -6.83 -10.39
C VAL A 68 -3.01 -6.82 -9.44
N HIS A 69 -3.57 -5.65 -9.20
CA HIS A 69 -4.71 -5.42 -8.32
C HIS A 69 -5.94 -5.08 -9.15
N PHE A 70 -7.06 -5.73 -8.85
CA PHE A 70 -8.31 -5.58 -9.60
C PHE A 70 -9.35 -4.89 -8.73
N PHE A 71 -10.11 -4.00 -9.37
CA PHE A 71 -11.20 -3.25 -8.77
C PHE A 71 -12.45 -3.39 -9.64
N ASP A 72 -13.62 -3.32 -9.02
CA ASP A 72 -14.88 -3.31 -9.72
C ASP A 72 -15.20 -1.90 -10.29
N TYR A 73 -16.37 -1.80 -10.96
CA TYR A 73 -16.84 -0.54 -11.53
C TYR A 73 -17.02 0.58 -10.47
N TYR A 74 -17.25 0.22 -9.21
CA TYR A 74 -17.42 1.16 -8.10
C TYR A 74 -16.11 1.41 -7.34
N GLU A 75 -14.98 1.01 -7.93
CA GLU A 75 -13.64 1.16 -7.34
C GLU A 75 -13.42 0.35 -6.06
N ASN A 76 -14.30 -0.65 -5.76
CA ASN A 76 -14.05 -1.56 -4.66
C ASN A 76 -13.02 -2.61 -5.07
N TYR A 77 -12.06 -2.87 -4.17
CA TYR A 77 -11.08 -3.91 -4.37
C TYR A 77 -11.72 -5.30 -4.45
N THR A 78 -11.45 -6.05 -5.52
CA THR A 78 -12.01 -7.39 -5.76
C THR A 78 -11.00 -8.51 -5.54
N GLY A 79 -9.71 -8.24 -5.79
CA GLY A 79 -8.66 -9.25 -5.63
C GLY A 79 -7.34 -8.86 -6.29
N SER A 80 -6.34 -9.74 -6.16
CA SER A 80 -5.03 -9.51 -6.76
C SER A 80 -4.42 -10.78 -7.32
N PHE A 81 -3.73 -10.63 -8.46
CA PHE A 81 -2.69 -11.58 -8.82
C PHE A 81 -1.41 -11.18 -8.08
N MET A 82 -0.95 -12.06 -7.19
CA MET A 82 0.30 -11.88 -6.46
C MET A 82 1.34 -12.84 -7.00
N PRO A 83 2.50 -12.33 -7.46
CA PRO A 83 3.63 -13.18 -7.79
C PRO A 83 4.03 -14.06 -6.61
N ARG A 84 4.51 -15.27 -6.92
CA ARG A 84 5.08 -16.12 -5.87
C ARG A 84 6.26 -15.41 -5.21
N GLU A 85 6.23 -15.28 -3.88
CA GLU A 85 7.35 -14.74 -3.13
C GLU A 85 8.63 -15.54 -3.42
N ALA A 86 9.63 -14.86 -3.97
CA ALA A 86 10.88 -15.50 -4.37
C ALA A 86 11.76 -15.87 -3.16
N LEU A 87 11.64 -15.13 -2.06
CA LEU A 87 12.52 -15.27 -0.90
C LEU A 87 11.71 -15.19 0.41
N ILE A 88 11.16 -16.33 0.83
CA ILE A 88 10.59 -16.46 2.18
C ILE A 88 11.73 -16.78 3.15
N SER A 89 12.10 -15.83 4.01
CA SER A 89 13.06 -16.06 5.07
C SER A 89 12.38 -16.73 6.27
N GLY A 90 12.51 -18.04 6.41
CA GLY A 90 12.04 -18.76 7.61
C GLY A 90 12.63 -18.17 8.91
N LYS A 91 13.86 -17.67 8.86
CA LYS A 91 14.50 -16.98 9.97
C LYS A 91 13.78 -15.67 10.36
N MET A 92 13.30 -14.91 9.37
CA MET A 92 12.52 -13.70 9.61
C MET A 92 11.17 -14.05 10.24
N LEU A 93 10.46 -15.04 9.71
CA LEU A 93 9.18 -15.50 10.25
C LEU A 93 9.30 -15.93 11.71
N ILE A 94 10.33 -16.74 12.04
CA ILE A 94 10.60 -17.15 13.41
C ILE A 94 10.89 -15.94 14.31
N ALA A 95 11.64 -14.95 13.83
CA ALA A 95 11.92 -13.73 14.58
C ALA A 95 10.65 -12.92 14.86
N GLN A 96 9.76 -12.79 13.87
CA GLN A 96 8.48 -12.12 14.01
C GLN A 96 7.57 -12.84 15.04
N VAL A 97 7.47 -14.15 14.96
CA VAL A 97 6.69 -14.97 15.92
C VAL A 97 7.24 -14.80 17.36
N LYS A 98 8.56 -14.87 17.53
CA LYS A 98 9.20 -14.65 18.83
C LYS A 98 8.95 -13.23 19.37
N CYS A 99 8.96 -12.24 18.51
CA CYS A 99 8.65 -10.85 18.89
C CYS A 99 7.18 -10.73 19.33
N GLN A 100 6.25 -11.28 18.57
CA GLN A 100 4.82 -11.26 18.86
C GLN A 100 4.48 -11.98 20.18
N GLN A 101 5.12 -13.11 20.47
CA GLN A 101 4.93 -13.88 21.71
C GLN A 101 5.53 -13.18 22.95
N ASN A 102 6.52 -12.31 22.76
CA ASN A 102 7.15 -11.58 23.85
C ASN A 102 6.33 -10.31 24.18
N LYS A 103 5.60 -10.35 25.32
CA LYS A 103 4.73 -9.25 25.75
C LYS A 103 5.48 -7.91 25.80
N LYS A 104 6.70 -7.89 26.38
CA LYS A 104 7.49 -6.65 26.49
C LYS A 104 7.83 -6.09 25.11
N LYS A 105 8.43 -6.90 24.23
CA LYS A 105 8.80 -6.45 22.87
C LYS A 105 7.60 -5.96 22.07
N ARG A 106 6.45 -6.60 22.23
CA ARG A 106 5.21 -6.18 21.57
C ARG A 106 4.73 -4.83 22.05
N ILE A 107 4.79 -4.58 23.37
CA ILE A 107 4.43 -3.27 23.95
C ILE A 107 5.44 -2.21 23.51
N ASP A 108 6.75 -2.47 23.63
CA ASP A 108 7.80 -1.53 23.21
C ASP A 108 7.63 -1.12 21.74
N LEU A 109 7.30 -2.07 20.85
CA LEU A 109 7.05 -1.79 19.44
C LEU A 109 5.76 -0.96 19.22
N ALA A 110 4.69 -1.28 19.94
CA ALA A 110 3.44 -0.54 19.84
C ALA A 110 3.63 0.91 20.34
N GLN A 111 4.36 1.12 21.43
CA GLN A 111 4.71 2.45 21.94
C GLN A 111 5.48 3.25 20.87
N LEU A 112 6.51 2.68 20.25
CA LEU A 112 7.29 3.36 19.20
C LEU A 112 6.41 3.76 17.99
N ILE A 113 5.46 2.92 17.60
CA ILE A 113 4.53 3.23 16.49
C ILE A 113 3.62 4.40 16.87
N LEU A 114 3.04 4.39 18.08
CA LEU A 114 2.16 5.45 18.56
C LEU A 114 2.90 6.77 18.78
N ASP A 115 4.11 6.73 19.33
CA ASP A 115 4.96 7.91 19.46
C ASP A 115 5.26 8.55 18.10
N GLY A 116 5.61 7.74 17.11
CA GLY A 116 5.82 8.22 15.75
C GLY A 116 4.57 8.80 15.10
N ALA A 117 3.42 8.17 15.31
CA ALA A 117 2.13 8.65 14.80
C ALA A 117 1.73 9.99 15.44
N SER A 118 1.77 10.08 16.77
CA SER A 118 1.43 11.30 17.52
C SER A 118 2.36 12.46 17.16
N TYR A 119 3.66 12.21 17.04
CA TYR A 119 4.63 13.21 16.57
C TYR A 119 4.25 13.77 15.20
N ASN A 120 3.92 12.90 14.24
CA ASN A 120 3.55 13.31 12.89
C ASN A 120 2.21 14.07 12.87
N MET A 121 1.23 13.64 13.66
CA MET A 121 -0.04 14.35 13.81
C MET A 121 0.17 15.77 14.35
N VAL A 122 0.89 15.91 15.45
CA VAL A 122 1.21 17.22 16.07
C VAL A 122 1.95 18.12 15.09
N LYS A 123 2.93 17.58 14.36
CA LYS A 123 3.70 18.34 13.38
C LYS A 123 2.82 18.88 12.24
N ASN A 124 1.89 18.06 11.73
CA ASN A 124 0.95 18.49 10.71
C ASN A 124 -0.03 19.54 11.24
N LEU A 125 -0.57 19.36 12.45
CA LEU A 125 -1.50 20.32 13.06
C LEU A 125 -0.81 21.66 13.34
N LYS A 126 0.42 21.67 13.87
CA LYS A 126 1.22 22.89 14.06
C LYS A 126 1.45 23.64 12.73
N TYR A 127 1.71 22.91 11.64
CA TYR A 127 1.84 23.53 10.33
C TYR A 127 0.56 24.26 9.88
N TYR A 128 -0.63 23.66 10.06
CA TYR A 128 -1.89 24.31 9.73
C TYR A 128 -2.29 25.40 10.74
N ASN A 129 -1.92 25.26 12.00
CA ASN A 129 -2.13 26.27 13.04
C ASN A 129 -1.43 27.59 12.68
N THR A 130 -0.19 27.53 12.19
CA THR A 130 0.54 28.71 11.70
C THR A 130 -0.07 29.37 10.45
N ARG A 131 -1.00 28.70 9.77
CA ARG A 131 -1.73 29.19 8.60
C ARG A 131 -3.12 29.74 8.91
N GLY A 132 -3.38 30.08 10.16
CA GLY A 132 -4.62 30.76 10.60
C GLY A 132 -5.75 29.82 10.97
N LYS A 133 -5.48 28.52 11.18
CA LYS A 133 -6.46 27.61 11.80
C LYS A 133 -6.16 27.52 13.28
N ASP A 134 -7.16 27.81 14.13
CA ASP A 134 -7.02 27.63 15.58
C ASP A 134 -7.09 26.14 15.96
N LEU A 135 -5.93 25.48 16.02
CA LEU A 135 -5.78 24.05 16.33
C LEU A 135 -5.03 23.80 17.64
N GLU A 136 -4.68 24.84 18.38
CA GLU A 136 -3.95 24.74 19.65
C GLU A 136 -4.63 23.81 20.68
N PRO A 137 -5.96 23.86 20.87
CA PRO A 137 -6.63 22.95 21.82
C PRO A 137 -6.47 21.47 21.42
N ILE A 138 -6.53 21.16 20.12
CA ILE A 138 -6.38 19.78 19.62
C ILE A 138 -4.94 19.30 19.76
N ILE A 139 -3.97 20.17 19.47
CA ILE A 139 -2.54 19.88 19.66
C ILE A 139 -2.27 19.52 21.12
N GLY A 140 -2.78 20.32 22.08
CA GLY A 140 -2.63 20.07 23.50
C GLY A 140 -3.23 18.73 23.95
N ILE A 141 -4.36 18.33 23.40
CA ILE A 141 -4.98 17.03 23.69
C ILE A 141 -4.06 15.89 23.21
N ILE A 142 -3.58 15.96 21.98
CA ILE A 142 -2.73 14.90 21.42
C ILE A 142 -1.38 14.81 22.17
N GLU A 143 -0.75 15.94 22.50
CA GLU A 143 0.48 15.96 23.29
C GLU A 143 0.28 15.38 24.70
N ASN A 144 -0.85 15.64 25.34
CA ASN A 144 -1.21 15.04 26.63
C ASN A 144 -1.38 13.52 26.53
N LEU A 145 -2.10 13.04 25.52
CA LEU A 145 -2.26 11.60 25.28
C LEU A 145 -0.93 10.94 24.98
N ALA A 146 -0.12 11.53 24.11
CA ALA A 146 1.21 11.03 23.76
C ALA A 146 2.13 10.89 25.00
N SER A 147 2.05 11.79 25.96
CA SER A 147 2.85 11.71 27.18
C SER A 147 2.56 10.47 28.05
N LYS A 148 1.39 9.83 27.87
CA LYS A 148 0.97 8.63 28.60
C LYS A 148 1.51 7.33 27.97
N ILE A 149 1.90 7.35 26.71
CA ILE A 149 2.30 6.15 25.94
C ILE A 149 3.43 5.41 26.63
N SER A 150 4.49 6.11 27.03
CA SER A 150 5.67 5.50 27.64
C SER A 150 5.44 4.83 28.99
N GLY A 151 4.39 5.22 29.72
CA GLY A 151 4.02 4.63 31.01
C GLY A 151 3.13 3.40 30.93
N THR A 152 2.66 3.04 29.73
CA THR A 152 1.67 1.97 29.53
C THR A 152 2.32 0.60 29.49
N THR A 153 1.71 -0.38 30.15
CA THR A 153 2.26 -1.74 30.28
C THR A 153 1.40 -2.83 29.63
N ALA A 154 0.27 -2.45 29.06
CA ALA A 154 -0.67 -3.33 28.36
C ALA A 154 -1.09 -2.76 26.99
N ILE A 155 -1.31 -3.64 26.03
CA ILE A 155 -1.75 -3.25 24.68
C ILE A 155 -3.14 -2.61 24.73
N ASP A 156 -4.05 -3.16 25.52
CA ASP A 156 -5.42 -2.66 25.64
C ASP A 156 -5.47 -1.22 26.17
N GLU A 157 -4.55 -0.87 27.08
CA GLU A 157 -4.38 0.51 27.55
C GLU A 157 -3.88 1.44 26.45
N LEU A 158 -2.91 0.95 25.61
CA LEU A 158 -2.42 1.71 24.47
C LEU A 158 -3.48 1.95 23.40
N MET A 159 -4.40 1.03 23.22
CA MET A 159 -5.51 1.17 22.27
C MET A 159 -6.59 2.16 22.76
N GLY A 160 -6.58 2.53 24.04
CA GLY A 160 -7.49 3.52 24.63
C GLY A 160 -6.92 4.96 24.70
N ILE A 161 -5.67 5.14 24.28
CA ILE A 161 -5.01 6.45 24.18
C ILE A 161 -5.23 7.07 22.80
#